data_600373d57d3ca8c43b57a69fcdb1ec7e
#
_entry.id   600373d57d3ca8c43b57a69fcdb1ec7e
#
_cell.length_a   1.000
_cell.length_b   1.000
_cell.length_c   1.000
_cell.angle_alpha   90.00
_cell.angle_beta   90.00
_cell.angle_gamma   90.00
#
_symmetry.space_group_name_H-M   'P 1'
#
loop_
_entity.id
_entity.type
_entity.pdbx_description
1 polymer ?
#
loop_
_entity_poly.entity_id
_entity_poly.type
_entity_poly.pdbx_seq_one_letter_code
_entity_poly.pdbx_strand_id
1 'polypeptide(L)'
;MAGRLRLWSSLGGIAFAVLVVIGAVFLFDGPSDSSPAKMTAWYSSGSHRTHINIGWLLTGLGLLCLIWFVAGVRERIAVAEQADATGGSFLSTIVTIGGTAFVAAGVCLIGLAAGVKTMSDDTYQHQVYSGVIHAAGDASYIILAGAGIAMASLIFAVSLAIFGFGLLPRWVGWFGVVAGIAAIFSLFFFTMLVWLLWIAVTSVMLFAQWRSRSPLGAREPISAV
;
A
#
# COMPACT_ATOMS: atom_id res chain seq x y z
N MET A 1 18.48 -15.59 10.90
CA MET A 1 18.15 -14.33 10.21
C MET A 1 16.83 -14.41 9.45
N ALA A 2 16.60 -15.41 8.61
CA ALA A 2 15.38 -15.54 7.78
C ALA A 2 14.04 -15.47 8.57
N GLY A 3 13.95 -16.08 9.75
CA GLY A 3 12.71 -16.05 10.54
C GLY A 3 12.31 -14.65 11.04
N ARG A 4 13.27 -13.80 11.37
CA ARG A 4 12.99 -12.40 11.78
C ARG A 4 12.52 -11.56 10.59
N LEU A 5 13.10 -11.74 9.41
CA LEU A 5 12.69 -11.02 8.20
C LEU A 5 11.24 -11.34 7.80
N ARG A 6 10.82 -12.59 7.94
CA ARG A 6 9.42 -13.02 7.71
C ARG A 6 8.44 -12.40 8.70
N LEU A 7 8.86 -12.16 9.95
CA LEU A 7 8.07 -11.45 10.94
C LEU A 7 7.86 -10.00 10.52
N TRP A 8 8.93 -9.31 10.15
CA TRP A 8 8.87 -7.91 9.72
C TRP A 8 8.04 -7.73 8.45
N SER A 9 8.14 -8.67 7.49
CA SER A 9 7.32 -8.63 6.28
C SER A 9 5.81 -8.68 6.57
N SER A 10 5.39 -9.47 7.57
CA SER A 10 3.97 -9.52 7.94
C SER A 10 3.47 -8.24 8.63
N LEU A 11 4.33 -7.47 9.32
CA LEU A 11 3.96 -6.17 9.90
C LEU A 11 3.95 -5.04 8.86
N GLY A 12 4.62 -5.24 7.71
CA GLY A 12 4.73 -4.26 6.64
C GLY A 12 3.38 -3.76 6.12
N GLY A 13 2.36 -4.62 6.05
CA GLY A 13 1.04 -4.21 5.59
C GLY A 13 0.30 -3.28 6.57
N ILE A 14 0.47 -3.48 7.89
CA ILE A 14 -0.09 -2.57 8.89
C ILE A 14 0.62 -1.22 8.80
N ALA A 15 1.96 -1.23 8.77
CA ALA A 15 2.75 -0.02 8.65
C ALA A 15 2.40 0.76 7.37
N PHE A 16 2.24 0.07 6.24
CA PHE A 16 1.76 0.65 4.99
C PHE A 16 0.41 1.34 5.17
N ALA A 17 -0.60 0.63 5.70
CA ALA A 17 -1.95 1.17 5.83
C ALA A 17 -1.96 2.43 6.71
N VAL A 18 -1.26 2.41 7.85
CA VAL A 18 -1.18 3.56 8.77
C VAL A 18 -0.44 4.73 8.12
N LEU A 19 0.72 4.50 7.53
CA LEU A 19 1.55 5.56 6.94
C LEU A 19 0.87 6.21 5.74
N VAL A 20 0.19 5.41 4.90
CA VAL A 20 -0.53 5.95 3.73
C VAL A 20 -1.76 6.75 4.15
N VAL A 21 -2.52 6.31 5.16
CA VAL A 21 -3.67 7.07 5.66
C VAL A 21 -3.20 8.42 6.23
N ILE A 22 -2.18 8.42 7.08
CA ILE A 22 -1.64 9.66 7.65
C ILE A 22 -1.04 10.53 6.54
N GLY A 23 -0.24 9.96 5.64
CA GLY A 23 0.37 10.67 4.52
C GLY A 23 -0.67 11.30 3.58
N ALA A 24 -1.76 10.59 3.30
CA ALA A 24 -2.85 11.09 2.47
C ALA A 24 -3.53 12.33 3.08
N VAL A 25 -3.73 12.38 4.40
CA VAL A 25 -4.29 13.56 5.08
C VAL A 25 -3.43 14.81 4.79
N PHE A 26 -2.11 14.67 4.80
CA PHE A 26 -1.20 15.77 4.48
C PHE A 26 -1.12 16.10 2.99
N LEU A 27 -1.25 15.10 2.10
CA LEU A 27 -1.16 15.30 0.66
C LEU A 27 -2.42 15.93 0.06
N PHE A 28 -3.59 15.59 0.60
CA PHE A 28 -4.88 16.05 0.10
C PHE A 28 -5.44 17.26 0.87
N ASP A 29 -4.66 17.86 1.78
CA ASP A 29 -5.00 19.09 2.50
C ASP A 29 -4.76 20.33 1.60
N GLY A 30 -5.33 20.34 0.40
CA GLY A 30 -5.18 21.42 -0.57
C GLY A 30 -6.52 21.93 -1.09
N PRO A 31 -6.56 23.20 -1.55
CA PRO A 31 -7.78 23.76 -2.13
C PRO A 31 -8.06 23.15 -3.50
N SER A 32 -9.03 22.22 -3.59
CA SER A 32 -9.37 21.55 -4.85
C SER A 32 -10.18 22.42 -5.82
N ASP A 33 -11.06 23.30 -5.32
CA ASP A 33 -12.00 24.11 -6.11
C ASP A 33 -11.85 25.61 -5.87
N SER A 34 -10.63 26.08 -5.64
CA SER A 34 -10.36 27.47 -5.32
C SER A 34 -10.00 28.29 -6.56
N SER A 35 -10.20 29.61 -6.49
CA SER A 35 -9.72 30.52 -7.53
C SER A 35 -8.20 30.39 -7.72
N PRO A 36 -7.68 30.64 -8.95
CA PRO A 36 -6.24 30.57 -9.23
C PRO A 36 -5.36 31.30 -8.22
N ALA A 37 -5.81 32.49 -7.79
CA ALA A 37 -5.10 33.30 -6.80
C ALA A 37 -5.01 32.60 -5.42
N LYS A 38 -6.07 31.95 -4.95
CA LYS A 38 -6.07 31.19 -3.69
C LYS A 38 -5.16 29.97 -3.76
N MET A 39 -5.17 29.25 -4.90
CA MET A 39 -4.29 28.11 -5.11
C MET A 39 -2.81 28.55 -5.07
N THR A 40 -2.46 29.58 -5.80
CA THR A 40 -1.10 30.11 -5.79
C THR A 40 -0.67 30.56 -4.39
N ALA A 41 -1.53 31.28 -3.67
CA ALA A 41 -1.26 31.70 -2.30
C ALA A 41 -1.09 30.52 -1.33
N TRP A 42 -1.88 29.46 -1.48
CA TRP A 42 -1.77 28.27 -0.63
C TRP A 42 -0.41 27.56 -0.83
N TYR A 43 -0.02 27.31 -2.09
CA TYR A 43 1.26 26.65 -2.40
C TYR A 43 2.48 27.53 -2.08
N SER A 44 2.34 28.87 -2.10
CA SER A 44 3.41 29.81 -1.70
C SER A 44 3.69 29.80 -0.20
N SER A 45 2.78 29.28 0.62
CA SER A 45 2.96 29.19 2.06
C SER A 45 3.98 28.12 2.46
N GLY A 46 5.00 28.51 3.23
CA GLY A 46 6.03 27.58 3.71
C GLY A 46 5.48 26.45 4.59
N SER A 47 4.42 26.71 5.39
CA SER A 47 3.78 25.69 6.22
C SER A 47 3.09 24.62 5.36
N HIS A 48 2.36 25.00 4.32
CA HIS A 48 1.69 24.04 3.42
C HIS A 48 2.69 23.20 2.63
N ARG A 49 3.79 23.81 2.18
CA ARG A 49 4.89 23.06 1.54
C ARG A 49 5.50 22.02 2.48
N THR A 50 5.60 22.35 3.79
CA THR A 50 6.07 21.37 4.81
C THR A 50 5.08 20.24 4.99
N HIS A 51 3.77 20.50 4.99
CA HIS A 51 2.74 19.46 5.03
C HIS A 51 2.87 18.50 3.86
N ILE A 52 3.02 19.00 2.63
CA ILE A 52 3.24 18.16 1.44
C ILE A 52 4.50 17.31 1.61
N ASN A 53 5.60 17.88 2.11
CA ASN A 53 6.83 17.13 2.37
C ASN A 53 6.64 15.98 3.36
N ILE A 54 5.91 16.20 4.44
CA ILE A 54 5.58 15.16 5.41
C ILE A 54 4.69 14.09 4.74
N GLY A 55 3.69 14.52 3.98
CA GLY A 55 2.76 13.62 3.30
C GLY A 55 3.46 12.67 2.33
N TRP A 56 4.30 13.20 1.42
CA TRP A 56 5.01 12.33 0.46
C TRP A 56 6.04 11.42 1.14
N LEU A 57 6.72 11.90 2.20
CA LEU A 57 7.67 11.07 2.94
C LEU A 57 6.96 9.89 3.63
N LEU A 58 5.85 10.15 4.33
CA LEU A 58 5.07 9.11 4.99
C LEU A 58 4.49 8.11 3.98
N THR A 59 3.95 8.60 2.87
CA THR A 59 3.42 7.74 1.80
C THR A 59 4.54 6.90 1.18
N GLY A 60 5.71 7.48 0.90
CA GLY A 60 6.87 6.78 0.38
C GLY A 60 7.39 5.69 1.32
N LEU A 61 7.47 5.96 2.63
CA LEU A 61 7.79 4.96 3.64
C LEU A 61 6.72 3.87 3.70
N GLY A 62 5.45 4.24 3.56
CA GLY A 62 4.36 3.26 3.44
C GLY A 62 4.55 2.34 2.24
N LEU A 63 4.84 2.87 1.05
CA LEU A 63 5.12 2.07 -0.14
C LEU A 63 6.31 1.12 0.05
N LEU A 64 7.36 1.57 0.74
CA LEU A 64 8.47 0.70 1.11
C LEU A 64 8.01 -0.47 2.00
N CYS A 65 7.18 -0.18 3.00
CA CYS A 65 6.60 -1.21 3.86
C CYS A 65 5.71 -2.20 3.07
N LEU A 66 4.98 -1.71 2.06
CA LEU A 66 4.17 -2.56 1.17
C LEU A 66 5.05 -3.53 0.37
N ILE A 67 6.22 -3.11 -0.11
CA ILE A 67 7.14 -4.00 -0.83
C ILE A 67 7.52 -5.20 0.04
N TRP A 68 7.84 -4.97 1.32
CA TRP A 68 8.14 -6.05 2.26
C TRP A 68 6.94 -6.97 2.51
N PHE A 69 5.74 -6.39 2.64
CA PHE A 69 4.50 -7.16 2.80
C PHE A 69 4.25 -8.04 1.57
N VAL A 70 4.31 -7.48 0.36
CA VAL A 70 4.10 -8.19 -0.90
C VAL A 70 5.11 -9.32 -1.06
N ALA A 71 6.39 -9.08 -0.76
CA ALA A 71 7.43 -10.11 -0.79
C ALA A 71 7.12 -11.28 0.16
N GLY A 72 6.67 -10.99 1.38
CA GLY A 72 6.29 -12.00 2.36
C GLY A 72 5.06 -12.82 1.97
N VAL A 73 4.04 -12.16 1.40
CA VAL A 73 2.83 -12.83 0.90
C VAL A 73 3.17 -13.70 -0.32
N ARG A 74 3.92 -13.15 -1.27
CA ARG A 74 4.38 -13.89 -2.46
C ARG A 74 5.14 -15.16 -2.09
N GLU A 75 6.08 -15.07 -1.13
CA GLU A 75 6.85 -16.24 -0.70
C GLU A 75 5.94 -17.36 -0.16
N ARG A 76 4.93 -17.01 0.64
CA ARG A 76 3.99 -18.00 1.19
C ARG A 76 3.14 -18.66 0.11
N ILE A 77 2.67 -17.88 -0.86
CA ILE A 77 1.90 -18.39 -1.98
C ILE A 77 2.78 -19.28 -2.85
N ALA A 78 4.01 -18.87 -3.17
CA ALA A 78 4.94 -19.65 -3.98
C ALA A 78 5.27 -21.01 -3.34
N VAL A 79 5.45 -21.07 -2.01
CA VAL A 79 5.65 -22.33 -1.29
C VAL A 79 4.42 -23.23 -1.37
N ALA A 80 3.22 -22.64 -1.27
CA ALA A 80 1.98 -23.41 -1.39
C ALA A 80 1.74 -23.92 -2.82
N GLU A 81 2.01 -23.10 -3.83
CA GLU A 81 1.94 -23.47 -5.25
C GLU A 81 2.92 -24.60 -5.59
N GLN A 82 4.13 -24.59 -5.04
CA GLN A 82 5.13 -25.65 -5.25
C GLN A 82 4.75 -26.97 -4.57
N ALA A 83 3.98 -26.92 -3.49
CA ALA A 83 3.50 -28.10 -2.78
C ALA A 83 2.29 -28.75 -3.50
N ASP A 84 1.62 -28.03 -4.39
CA ASP A 84 0.51 -28.51 -5.20
C ASP A 84 1.04 -29.32 -6.41
N ALA A 85 0.35 -30.38 -6.79
CA ALA A 85 0.75 -31.27 -7.89
C ALA A 85 0.88 -30.56 -9.26
N THR A 86 0.32 -29.38 -9.41
CA THR A 86 0.38 -28.58 -10.64
C THR A 86 1.69 -27.79 -10.80
N GLY A 87 2.48 -27.63 -9.72
CA GLY A 87 3.83 -27.04 -9.75
C GLY A 87 3.93 -25.61 -10.33
N GLY A 88 2.81 -24.86 -10.31
CA GLY A 88 2.75 -23.52 -10.92
C GLY A 88 3.32 -22.41 -10.02
N SER A 89 3.52 -21.22 -10.61
CA SER A 89 3.85 -19.97 -9.89
C SER A 89 2.93 -18.83 -10.30
N PHE A 90 1.69 -19.15 -10.68
CA PHE A 90 0.78 -18.20 -11.31
C PHE A 90 0.30 -17.12 -10.35
N LEU A 91 -0.22 -17.50 -9.19
CA LEU A 91 -0.75 -16.52 -8.22
C LEU A 91 0.35 -15.69 -7.57
N SER A 92 1.49 -16.31 -7.25
CA SER A 92 2.66 -15.59 -6.71
C SER A 92 3.23 -14.58 -7.72
N THR A 93 3.14 -14.88 -9.02
CA THR A 93 3.52 -13.95 -10.09
C THR A 93 2.55 -12.77 -10.17
N ILE A 94 1.23 -13.01 -10.15
CA ILE A 94 0.22 -11.93 -10.15
C ILE A 94 0.38 -11.02 -8.94
N VAL A 95 0.62 -11.57 -7.75
CA VAL A 95 0.89 -10.78 -6.53
C VAL A 95 2.10 -9.88 -6.73
N THR A 96 3.17 -10.39 -7.36
CA THR A 96 4.38 -9.60 -7.63
C THR A 96 4.10 -8.47 -8.62
N ILE A 97 3.45 -8.79 -9.75
CA ILE A 97 3.14 -7.80 -10.79
C ILE A 97 2.19 -6.72 -10.23
N GLY A 98 1.10 -7.12 -9.57
CA GLY A 98 0.13 -6.18 -8.99
C GLY A 98 0.76 -5.29 -7.93
N GLY A 99 1.55 -5.86 -7.02
CA GLY A 99 2.25 -5.10 -5.99
C GLY A 99 3.28 -4.12 -6.56
N THR A 100 4.08 -4.55 -7.54
CA THR A 100 5.07 -3.69 -8.20
C THR A 100 4.41 -2.56 -8.97
N ALA A 101 3.36 -2.85 -9.74
CA ALA A 101 2.61 -1.85 -10.50
C ALA A 101 1.95 -0.82 -9.57
N PHE A 102 1.39 -1.26 -8.44
CA PHE A 102 0.82 -0.36 -7.44
C PHE A 102 1.89 0.57 -6.84
N VAL A 103 3.05 0.03 -6.46
CA VAL A 103 4.17 0.82 -5.90
C VAL A 103 4.66 1.83 -6.94
N ALA A 104 4.84 1.43 -8.20
CA ALA A 104 5.26 2.31 -9.28
C ALA A 104 4.27 3.46 -9.48
N ALA A 105 2.97 3.18 -9.52
CA ALA A 105 1.92 4.19 -9.61
C ALA A 105 1.94 5.13 -8.39
N GLY A 106 2.15 4.61 -7.18
CA GLY A 106 2.27 5.40 -5.96
C GLY A 106 3.47 6.36 -5.98
N VAL A 107 4.62 5.90 -6.50
CA VAL A 107 5.81 6.76 -6.70
C VAL A 107 5.53 7.87 -7.71
N CYS A 108 4.84 7.57 -8.81
CA CYS A 108 4.44 8.58 -9.80
C CYS A 108 3.50 9.63 -9.16
N LEU A 109 2.55 9.20 -8.34
CA LEU A 109 1.62 10.09 -7.64
C LEU A 109 2.36 11.03 -6.67
N ILE A 110 3.30 10.49 -5.88
CA ILE A 110 4.16 11.29 -5.02
C ILE A 110 4.97 12.29 -5.85
N GLY A 111 5.53 11.85 -6.99
CA GLY A 111 6.32 12.67 -7.89
C GLY A 111 5.54 13.87 -8.43
N LEU A 112 4.26 13.70 -8.79
CA LEU A 112 3.40 14.81 -9.21
C LEU A 112 3.17 15.82 -8.09
N ALA A 113 2.82 15.35 -6.88
CA ALA A 113 2.61 16.23 -5.74
C ALA A 113 3.89 16.99 -5.34
N ALA A 114 5.03 16.31 -5.33
CA ALA A 114 6.33 16.92 -5.07
C ALA A 114 6.73 17.92 -6.17
N GLY A 115 6.43 17.62 -7.44
CA GLY A 115 6.72 18.49 -8.57
C GLY A 115 5.99 19.84 -8.47
N VAL A 116 4.69 19.83 -8.18
CA VAL A 116 3.89 21.05 -7.97
C VAL A 116 4.45 21.86 -6.79
N LYS A 117 4.79 21.20 -5.68
CA LYS A 117 5.40 21.83 -4.51
C LYS A 117 6.74 22.48 -4.87
N THR A 118 7.60 21.81 -5.64
CA THR A 118 8.91 22.32 -6.02
C THR A 118 8.79 23.54 -6.93
N MET A 119 7.81 23.58 -7.84
CA MET A 119 7.51 24.76 -8.64
C MET A 119 7.05 25.97 -7.81
N SER A 120 6.54 25.75 -6.62
CA SER A 120 6.05 26.80 -5.71
C SER A 120 7.10 27.30 -4.72
N ASP A 121 8.32 26.76 -4.73
CA ASP A 121 9.38 27.19 -3.81
C ASP A 121 10.09 28.47 -4.30
N ASP A 122 11.04 28.94 -3.48
CA ASP A 122 11.77 30.18 -3.74
C ASP A 122 12.63 30.13 -5.01
N THR A 123 13.03 28.93 -5.46
CA THR A 123 13.84 28.74 -6.68
C THR A 123 13.11 29.25 -7.93
N TYR A 124 11.80 29.08 -7.96
CA TYR A 124 10.93 29.51 -9.06
C TYR A 124 10.11 30.77 -8.72
N GLN A 125 10.52 31.51 -7.67
CA GLN A 125 9.86 32.76 -7.26
C GLN A 125 8.36 32.63 -7.02
N HIS A 126 7.94 31.46 -6.49
CA HIS A 126 6.54 31.10 -6.23
C HIS A 126 5.63 31.12 -7.47
N GLN A 127 6.19 31.00 -8.67
CA GLN A 127 5.41 31.02 -9.91
C GLN A 127 4.78 29.66 -10.17
N VAL A 128 3.63 29.42 -9.56
CA VAL A 128 2.81 28.23 -9.85
C VAL A 128 1.58 28.66 -10.64
N TYR A 129 1.46 28.14 -11.85
CA TYR A 129 0.27 28.35 -12.67
C TYR A 129 -0.84 27.40 -12.24
N SER A 130 -2.06 27.91 -12.00
CA SER A 130 -3.21 27.11 -11.60
C SER A 130 -3.51 25.96 -12.56
N GLY A 131 -3.30 26.14 -13.86
CA GLY A 131 -3.46 25.10 -14.86
C GLY A 131 -2.52 23.90 -14.64
N VAL A 132 -1.30 24.12 -14.15
CA VAL A 132 -0.38 23.02 -13.80
C VAL A 132 -0.86 22.25 -12.57
N ILE A 133 -1.39 22.97 -11.57
CA ILE A 133 -1.95 22.33 -10.36
C ILE A 133 -3.15 21.46 -10.73
N HIS A 134 -4.07 21.98 -11.55
CA HIS A 134 -5.22 21.22 -12.04
C HIS A 134 -4.80 19.99 -12.85
N ALA A 135 -3.89 20.16 -13.82
CA ALA A 135 -3.40 19.07 -14.64
C ALA A 135 -2.71 17.96 -13.78
N ALA A 136 -1.92 18.35 -12.77
CA ALA A 136 -1.30 17.40 -11.85
C ALA A 136 -2.35 16.71 -10.96
N GLY A 137 -3.39 17.43 -10.53
CA GLY A 137 -4.52 16.88 -9.79
C GLY A 137 -5.25 15.82 -10.61
N ASP A 138 -5.68 16.16 -11.82
CA ASP A 138 -6.39 15.24 -12.72
C ASP A 138 -5.53 14.02 -13.08
N ALA A 139 -4.24 14.23 -13.38
CA ALA A 139 -3.30 13.12 -13.62
C ALA A 139 -3.18 12.21 -12.39
N SER A 140 -3.19 12.77 -11.17
CA SER A 140 -3.16 12.00 -9.93
C SER A 140 -4.39 11.11 -9.77
N TYR A 141 -5.57 11.58 -10.13
CA TYR A 141 -6.79 10.77 -10.12
C TYR A 141 -6.72 9.59 -11.09
N ILE A 142 -6.22 9.81 -12.31
CA ILE A 142 -6.08 8.74 -13.31
C ILE A 142 -5.03 7.71 -12.86
N ILE A 143 -3.90 8.15 -12.31
CA ILE A 143 -2.88 7.27 -11.74
C ILE A 143 -3.45 6.46 -10.57
N LEU A 144 -4.26 7.08 -9.70
CA LEU A 144 -4.90 6.40 -8.58
C LEU A 144 -5.88 5.31 -9.06
N ALA A 145 -6.64 5.58 -10.12
CA ALA A 145 -7.51 4.56 -10.74
C ALA A 145 -6.70 3.36 -11.26
N GLY A 146 -5.60 3.62 -11.99
CA GLY A 146 -4.69 2.57 -12.46
C GLY A 146 -4.04 1.79 -11.32
N ALA A 147 -3.62 2.48 -10.25
CA ALA A 147 -3.11 1.86 -9.03
C ALA A 147 -4.16 0.95 -8.38
N GLY A 148 -5.43 1.37 -8.38
CA GLY A 148 -6.54 0.57 -7.87
C GLY A 148 -6.70 -0.77 -8.60
N ILE A 149 -6.56 -0.78 -9.92
CA ILE A 149 -6.58 -2.03 -10.73
C ILE A 149 -5.41 -2.94 -10.37
N ALA A 150 -4.22 -2.38 -10.22
CA ALA A 150 -3.03 -3.13 -9.81
C ALA A 150 -3.20 -3.75 -8.40
N MET A 151 -3.74 -2.96 -7.45
CA MET A 151 -4.07 -3.44 -6.10
C MET A 151 -5.15 -4.51 -6.12
N ALA A 152 -6.19 -4.37 -6.93
CA ALA A 152 -7.25 -5.36 -7.09
C ALA A 152 -6.67 -6.70 -7.56
N SER A 153 -5.76 -6.68 -8.54
CA SER A 153 -5.09 -7.88 -9.05
C SER A 153 -4.32 -8.61 -7.94
N LEU A 154 -3.56 -7.88 -7.12
CA LEU A 154 -2.87 -8.42 -5.95
C LEU A 154 -3.85 -9.05 -4.96
N ILE A 155 -4.91 -8.32 -4.58
CA ILE A 155 -5.90 -8.76 -3.58
C ILE A 155 -6.64 -10.01 -4.07
N PHE A 156 -7.06 -10.06 -5.34
CA PHE A 156 -7.74 -11.23 -5.89
C PHE A 156 -6.82 -12.44 -5.93
N ALA A 157 -5.54 -12.29 -6.33
CA ALA A 157 -4.59 -13.39 -6.33
C ALA A 157 -4.37 -13.95 -4.92
N VAL A 158 -4.24 -13.08 -3.91
CA VAL A 158 -4.14 -13.52 -2.51
C VAL A 158 -5.42 -14.20 -2.04
N SER A 159 -6.59 -13.68 -2.40
CA SER A 159 -7.88 -14.28 -2.05
C SER A 159 -8.06 -15.67 -2.66
N LEU A 160 -7.69 -15.85 -3.94
CA LEU A 160 -7.68 -17.15 -4.60
C LEU A 160 -6.71 -18.13 -3.93
N ALA A 161 -5.53 -17.66 -3.53
CA ALA A 161 -4.57 -18.48 -2.78
C ALA A 161 -5.11 -18.90 -1.40
N ILE A 162 -5.88 -18.02 -0.72
CA ILE A 162 -6.57 -18.38 0.53
C ILE A 162 -7.60 -19.49 0.29
N PHE A 163 -8.38 -19.40 -0.77
CA PHE A 163 -9.40 -20.42 -1.09
C PHE A 163 -8.79 -21.75 -1.54
N GLY A 164 -7.76 -21.70 -2.41
CA GLY A 164 -7.13 -22.88 -2.97
C GLY A 164 -6.22 -23.61 -1.98
N PHE A 165 -5.38 -22.87 -1.26
CA PHE A 165 -4.34 -23.46 -0.40
C PHE A 165 -4.64 -23.37 1.10
N GLY A 166 -5.73 -22.73 1.51
CA GLY A 166 -6.06 -22.59 2.94
C GLY A 166 -5.04 -21.77 3.75
N LEU A 167 -4.37 -20.80 3.13
CA LEU A 167 -3.32 -19.99 3.75
C LEU A 167 -3.80 -19.20 4.97
N LEU A 168 -5.05 -18.76 4.92
CA LEU A 168 -5.76 -18.00 5.96
C LEU A 168 -7.20 -18.50 6.08
N PRO A 169 -7.95 -18.13 7.15
CA PRO A 169 -9.36 -18.43 7.24
C PRO A 169 -10.15 -17.90 6.03
N ARG A 170 -11.09 -18.69 5.54
CA ARG A 170 -11.87 -18.37 4.32
C ARG A 170 -12.56 -17.01 4.33
N TRP A 171 -12.97 -16.51 5.52
CA TRP A 171 -13.61 -15.20 5.62
C TRP A 171 -12.67 -14.06 5.19
N VAL A 172 -11.34 -14.19 5.39
CA VAL A 172 -10.34 -13.21 4.90
C VAL A 172 -10.31 -13.21 3.38
N GLY A 173 -10.45 -14.38 2.74
CA GLY A 173 -10.56 -14.49 1.29
C GLY A 173 -11.81 -13.80 0.76
N TRP A 174 -12.99 -14.01 1.37
CA TRP A 174 -14.22 -13.32 1.00
C TRP A 174 -14.14 -11.81 1.22
N PHE A 175 -13.57 -11.38 2.34
CA PHE A 175 -13.30 -9.95 2.57
C PHE A 175 -12.35 -9.41 1.49
N GLY A 176 -11.37 -10.20 1.05
CA GLY A 176 -10.47 -9.85 -0.05
C GLY A 176 -11.20 -9.68 -1.39
N VAL A 177 -12.22 -10.49 -1.69
CA VAL A 177 -13.04 -10.29 -2.90
C VAL A 177 -13.74 -8.93 -2.86
N VAL A 178 -14.34 -8.59 -1.72
CA VAL A 178 -14.99 -7.27 -1.54
C VAL A 178 -13.96 -6.14 -1.63
N ALA A 179 -12.80 -6.30 -0.99
CA ALA A 179 -11.72 -5.32 -1.01
C ALA A 179 -11.11 -5.15 -2.42
N GLY A 180 -10.99 -6.23 -3.19
CA GLY A 180 -10.54 -6.19 -4.58
C GLY A 180 -11.50 -5.43 -5.50
N ILE A 181 -12.81 -5.66 -5.33
CA ILE A 181 -13.83 -4.88 -6.03
C ILE A 181 -13.73 -3.41 -5.61
N ALA A 182 -13.63 -3.11 -4.32
CA ALA A 182 -13.45 -1.74 -3.82
C ALA A 182 -12.19 -1.08 -4.39
N ALA A 183 -11.10 -1.85 -4.58
CA ALA A 183 -9.86 -1.32 -5.15
C ALA A 183 -10.01 -0.87 -6.61
N ILE A 184 -10.83 -1.54 -7.43
CA ILE A 184 -11.15 -1.10 -8.80
C ILE A 184 -11.78 0.30 -8.78
N PHE A 185 -12.58 0.59 -7.76
CA PHE A 185 -13.25 1.88 -7.58
C PHE A 185 -12.43 2.86 -6.70
N SER A 186 -11.11 2.73 -6.65
CA SER A 186 -10.22 3.59 -5.83
C SER A 186 -10.27 5.08 -6.19
N LEU A 187 -10.92 5.45 -7.28
CA LEU A 187 -11.25 6.82 -7.60
C LEU A 187 -12.12 7.48 -6.49
N PHE A 188 -12.90 6.67 -5.76
CA PHE A 188 -13.68 7.13 -4.61
C PHE A 188 -12.88 6.88 -3.34
N PHE A 189 -12.52 7.92 -2.62
CA PHE A 189 -11.70 7.86 -1.41
C PHE A 189 -12.14 6.80 -0.39
N PHE A 190 -13.44 6.65 -0.18
CA PHE A 190 -13.98 5.67 0.78
C PHE A 190 -13.65 4.22 0.42
N THR A 191 -13.52 3.89 -0.85
CA THR A 191 -13.19 2.54 -1.28
C THR A 191 -11.76 2.16 -0.94
N MET A 192 -10.86 3.15 -0.84
CA MET A 192 -9.48 2.94 -0.40
C MET A 192 -9.43 2.38 1.03
N LEU A 193 -10.27 2.86 1.92
CA LEU A 193 -10.31 2.40 3.32
C LEU A 193 -10.62 0.91 3.43
N VAL A 194 -11.45 0.38 2.51
CA VAL A 194 -11.85 -1.04 2.52
C VAL A 194 -10.65 -1.95 2.23
N TRP A 195 -9.88 -1.67 1.18
CA TRP A 195 -8.74 -2.51 0.84
C TRP A 195 -7.53 -2.25 1.76
N LEU A 196 -7.35 -1.02 2.29
CA LEU A 196 -6.35 -0.75 3.33
C LEU A 196 -6.65 -1.56 4.61
N LEU A 197 -7.91 -1.59 5.03
CA LEU A 197 -8.34 -2.42 6.16
C LEU A 197 -8.08 -3.90 5.89
N TRP A 198 -8.37 -4.39 4.69
CA TRP A 198 -8.10 -5.78 4.33
C TRP A 198 -6.60 -6.11 4.40
N ILE A 199 -5.72 -5.22 3.91
CA ILE A 199 -4.26 -5.38 4.02
C ILE A 199 -3.84 -5.46 5.49
N ALA A 200 -4.36 -4.55 6.33
CA ALA A 200 -4.06 -4.54 7.76
C ALA A 200 -4.53 -5.85 8.44
N VAL A 201 -5.75 -6.30 8.18
CA VAL A 201 -6.29 -7.58 8.69
C VAL A 201 -5.44 -8.76 8.24
N THR A 202 -5.11 -8.82 6.95
CA THR A 202 -4.27 -9.88 6.38
C THR A 202 -2.89 -9.90 7.05
N SER A 203 -2.29 -8.73 7.27
CA SER A 203 -1.03 -8.57 8.00
C SER A 203 -1.10 -9.12 9.43
N VAL A 204 -2.14 -8.76 10.19
CA VAL A 204 -2.35 -9.25 11.57
C VAL A 204 -2.47 -10.77 11.58
N MET A 205 -3.27 -11.34 10.68
CA MET A 205 -3.50 -12.78 10.61
C MET A 205 -2.22 -13.55 10.24
N LEU A 206 -1.44 -13.03 9.30
CA LEU A 206 -0.15 -13.60 8.93
C LEU A 206 0.86 -13.55 10.09
N PHE A 207 0.87 -12.45 10.83
CA PHE A 207 1.71 -12.29 12.02
C PHE A 207 1.30 -13.26 13.13
N ALA A 208 0.00 -13.39 13.43
CA ALA A 208 -0.51 -14.29 14.45
C ALA A 208 -0.17 -15.76 14.14
N GLN A 209 -0.34 -16.20 12.89
CA GLN A 209 0.05 -17.56 12.48
C GLN A 209 1.55 -17.82 12.63
N TRP A 210 2.40 -16.82 12.37
CA TRP A 210 3.84 -16.98 12.54
C TRP A 210 4.19 -17.17 14.02
N ARG A 211 3.58 -16.38 14.90
CA ARG A 211 3.82 -16.44 16.34
C ARG A 211 3.40 -17.81 16.93
N SER A 212 2.33 -18.39 16.45
CA SER A 212 1.85 -19.71 16.91
C SER A 212 2.71 -20.88 16.44
N ARG A 213 3.45 -20.73 15.33
CA ARG A 213 4.35 -21.75 14.76
C ARG A 213 5.81 -21.65 15.26
N SER A 214 6.18 -20.57 15.95
CA SER A 214 7.53 -20.43 16.52
C SER A 214 7.69 -21.30 17.75
N PRO A 215 8.74 -22.17 17.85
CA PRO A 215 8.92 -23.12 18.94
C PRO A 215 9.38 -22.48 20.26
N LEU A 216 9.04 -21.23 20.54
CA LEU A 216 9.31 -20.60 21.83
C LEU A 216 8.44 -21.16 22.98
N GLY A 217 7.55 -22.15 22.69
CA GLY A 217 6.74 -22.86 23.67
C GLY A 217 7.19 -24.29 24.00
N ALA A 218 8.06 -24.89 23.22
CA ALA A 218 8.65 -26.19 23.54
C ALA A 218 9.87 -26.00 24.44
N ARG A 219 9.65 -25.55 25.69
CA ARG A 219 10.59 -25.90 26.77
C ARG A 219 10.44 -27.40 26.99
N GLU A 220 11.40 -28.20 26.51
CA GLU A 220 11.55 -29.55 26.95
C GLU A 220 11.54 -29.58 28.50
N PRO A 221 10.77 -30.48 29.12
CA PRO A 221 10.93 -30.71 30.55
C PRO A 221 12.37 -31.23 30.73
N ILE A 222 13.17 -30.47 31.47
CA ILE A 222 14.45 -30.95 31.99
C ILE A 222 14.13 -32.23 32.73
N SER A 223 14.39 -33.37 32.10
CA SER A 223 14.40 -34.63 32.79
C SER A 223 15.54 -34.58 33.81
N ALA A 224 15.18 -34.29 35.07
CA ALA A 224 16.06 -34.50 36.18
C ALA A 224 16.36 -35.99 36.26
N VAL A 225 17.64 -36.34 36.04
CA VAL A 225 18.24 -37.60 36.45
C VAL A 225 18.99 -37.34 37.73
#